data_6d1959e2248218826effa9b759128285
#
_entry.id   6d1959e2248218826effa9b759128285
#
_cell.length_a   1.000
_cell.length_b   1.000
_cell.length_c   1.000
_cell.angle_alpha   90.00
_cell.angle_beta   90.00
_cell.angle_gamma   90.00
#
_symmetry.space_group_name_H-M   'P 1'
#
loop_
_entity.id
_entity.type
_entity.pdbx_description
1 polymer ?
#
loop_
_entity_poly.entity_id
_entity_poly.type
_entity_poly.pdbx_seq_one_letter_code
_entity_poly.pdbx_strand_id
1 'polypeptide(L)'
;MTKKRDLGIKIFADGADLEEMKRVYEEGLVDGFTTNPYFLMLAGVSDYEKFASDVLAAIPDLPISFEVISDDFESIEKEARIVSSWGDNVYVKIPVTNSKGESSADLIRKLSGEGMKLNITAIYTPAQVRTVVGVLSPETPSVISVFAGRIGETGVDPMPIVRQAAEMIRHQPLPHTELLWASTREVYNIFQARECGCHIITMAQDILNKLDSIGTSLERVSMDTVKYFYDCAVRSGFKII
;
A
#
# COMPACT_ATOMS: atom_id res chain seq x y z
N MET A 1 -0.84 -13.38 21.44
CA MET A 1 -1.62 -13.16 20.18
C MET A 1 -2.06 -11.71 20.19
N THR A 2 -1.44 -10.90 19.37
CA THR A 2 -1.80 -9.49 19.20
C THR A 2 -3.12 -9.46 18.44
N LYS A 3 -4.22 -9.11 19.10
CA LYS A 3 -5.50 -8.94 18.41
C LYS A 3 -5.39 -7.72 17.50
N LYS A 4 -5.84 -7.84 16.25
CA LYS A 4 -6.05 -6.70 15.35
C LYS A 4 -6.79 -5.59 16.11
N ARG A 5 -6.16 -4.43 16.21
CA ARG A 5 -6.78 -3.25 16.81
C ARG A 5 -7.71 -2.62 15.78
N ASP A 6 -8.92 -2.27 16.18
CA ASP A 6 -9.77 -1.42 15.36
C ASP A 6 -9.19 0.01 15.37
N LEU A 7 -8.48 0.35 14.32
CA LEU A 7 -7.88 1.67 14.12
C LEU A 7 -8.76 2.60 13.27
N GLY A 8 -9.95 2.11 12.85
CA GLY A 8 -10.89 2.87 12.02
C GLY A 8 -10.42 3.07 10.58
N ILE A 9 -9.50 2.23 10.10
CA ILE A 9 -8.96 2.20 8.73
C ILE A 9 -8.47 0.77 8.44
N LYS A 10 -8.57 0.33 7.19
CA LYS A 10 -8.02 -0.96 6.75
C LYS A 10 -6.50 -0.91 6.71
N ILE A 11 -5.84 -1.90 7.26
CA ILE A 11 -4.38 -2.06 7.22
C ILE A 11 -4.02 -3.09 6.17
N PHE A 12 -3.25 -2.70 5.18
CA PHE A 12 -2.65 -3.63 4.21
C PHE A 12 -1.16 -3.79 4.51
N ALA A 13 -0.63 -5.00 4.28
CA ALA A 13 0.81 -5.23 4.28
C ALA A 13 1.40 -4.94 2.90
N ASP A 14 2.54 -4.24 2.85
CA ASP A 14 3.27 -3.93 1.61
C ASP A 14 4.57 -4.72 1.60
N GLY A 15 4.69 -5.69 0.70
CA GLY A 15 5.85 -6.57 0.62
C GLY A 15 5.66 -7.75 -0.31
N ALA A 16 6.71 -8.59 -0.44
CA ALA A 16 6.71 -9.80 -1.26
C ALA A 16 7.43 -10.98 -0.58
N ASP A 17 7.64 -10.94 0.73
CA ASP A 17 8.11 -12.09 1.49
C ASP A 17 6.91 -12.99 1.82
N LEU A 18 6.84 -14.17 1.19
CA LEU A 18 5.71 -15.08 1.31
C LEU A 18 5.48 -15.57 2.76
N GLU A 19 6.55 -15.87 3.49
CA GLU A 19 6.42 -16.37 4.85
C GLU A 19 5.91 -15.28 5.79
N GLU A 20 6.36 -14.06 5.58
CA GLU A 20 5.89 -12.91 6.35
C GLU A 20 4.43 -12.55 6.00
N MET A 21 4.05 -12.64 4.71
CA MET A 21 2.65 -12.46 4.27
C MET A 21 1.73 -13.49 4.93
N LYS A 22 2.12 -14.77 4.94
CA LYS A 22 1.38 -15.84 5.63
C LYS A 22 1.23 -15.55 7.12
N ARG A 23 2.32 -15.18 7.78
CA ARG A 23 2.33 -14.89 9.22
C ARG A 23 1.31 -13.81 9.58
N VAL A 24 1.37 -12.64 8.92
CA VAL A 24 0.44 -11.53 9.23
C VAL A 24 -1.00 -11.84 8.86
N TYR A 25 -1.22 -12.68 7.85
CA TYR A 25 -2.53 -13.19 7.48
C TYR A 25 -3.10 -14.13 8.56
N GLU A 26 -2.35 -15.14 8.99
CA GLU A 26 -2.76 -16.09 10.02
C GLU A 26 -2.99 -15.43 11.38
N GLU A 27 -2.22 -14.41 11.71
CA GLU A 27 -2.40 -13.58 12.90
C GLU A 27 -3.61 -12.63 12.80
N GLY A 28 -4.22 -12.50 11.61
CA GLY A 28 -5.36 -11.62 11.37
C GLY A 28 -5.01 -10.13 11.57
N LEU A 29 -3.78 -9.74 11.28
CA LEU A 29 -3.29 -8.37 11.51
C LEU A 29 -3.66 -7.39 10.40
N VAL A 30 -3.93 -7.90 9.19
CA VAL A 30 -4.12 -7.09 7.99
C VAL A 30 -5.45 -7.37 7.30
N ASP A 31 -5.89 -6.45 6.43
CA ASP A 31 -7.12 -6.53 5.63
C ASP A 31 -6.83 -6.77 4.15
N GLY A 32 -5.57 -6.86 3.76
CA GLY A 32 -5.14 -7.07 2.39
C GLY A 32 -3.64 -6.86 2.21
N PHE A 33 -3.20 -6.93 0.95
CA PHE A 33 -1.79 -6.86 0.59
C PHE A 33 -1.57 -5.99 -0.64
N THR A 34 -0.43 -5.32 -0.67
CA THR A 34 0.11 -4.68 -1.87
C THR A 34 1.51 -5.20 -2.14
N THR A 35 1.82 -5.43 -3.40
CA THR A 35 3.16 -5.74 -3.86
C THR A 35 3.64 -4.67 -4.84
N ASN A 36 4.90 -4.68 -5.18
CA ASN A 36 5.47 -3.87 -6.25
C ASN A 36 6.81 -4.46 -6.70
N PRO A 37 7.34 -4.07 -7.88
CA PRO A 37 8.58 -4.62 -8.41
C PRO A 37 9.79 -4.49 -7.48
N TYR A 38 9.85 -3.44 -6.66
CA TYR A 38 10.93 -3.26 -5.69
C TYR A 38 10.93 -4.35 -4.60
N PHE A 39 9.77 -4.66 -4.04
CA PHE A 39 9.67 -5.73 -3.04
C PHE A 39 9.89 -7.12 -3.63
N LEU A 40 9.41 -7.36 -4.87
CA LEU A 40 9.67 -8.61 -5.58
C LEU A 40 11.18 -8.83 -5.76
N MET A 41 11.90 -7.78 -6.16
CA MET A 41 13.36 -7.81 -6.31
C MET A 41 14.05 -8.09 -4.96
N LEU A 42 13.65 -7.42 -3.88
CA LEU A 42 14.23 -7.62 -2.53
C LEU A 42 13.99 -9.04 -2.01
N ALA A 43 12.82 -9.62 -2.29
CA ALA A 43 12.49 -10.99 -1.91
C ALA A 43 13.16 -12.05 -2.81
N GLY A 44 13.90 -11.64 -3.87
CA GLY A 44 14.56 -12.55 -4.79
C GLY A 44 13.59 -13.35 -5.68
N VAL A 45 12.38 -12.80 -5.93
CA VAL A 45 11.39 -13.43 -6.79
C VAL A 45 11.90 -13.45 -8.23
N SER A 46 12.13 -14.64 -8.76
CA SER A 46 12.58 -14.86 -10.16
C SER A 46 11.46 -15.31 -11.08
N ASP A 47 10.37 -15.83 -10.54
CA ASP A 47 9.17 -16.28 -11.24
C ASP A 47 7.94 -15.62 -10.60
N TYR A 48 7.42 -14.59 -11.27
CA TYR A 48 6.36 -13.76 -10.72
C TYR A 48 5.01 -14.50 -10.69
N GLU A 49 4.70 -15.28 -11.72
CA GLU A 49 3.46 -16.04 -11.78
C GLU A 49 3.43 -17.12 -10.70
N LYS A 50 4.56 -17.83 -10.51
CA LYS A 50 4.69 -18.80 -9.43
C LYS A 50 4.53 -18.13 -8.05
N PHE A 51 5.18 -17.01 -7.81
CA PHE A 51 5.03 -16.25 -6.57
C PHE A 51 3.57 -15.87 -6.33
N ALA A 52 2.89 -15.33 -7.33
CA ALA A 52 1.47 -14.94 -7.21
C ALA A 52 0.59 -16.16 -6.91
N SER A 53 0.82 -17.30 -7.57
CA SER A 53 0.11 -18.55 -7.32
C SER A 53 0.31 -19.04 -5.88
N ASP A 54 1.55 -19.01 -5.37
CA ASP A 54 1.85 -19.44 -3.99
C ASP A 54 1.18 -18.50 -2.96
N VAL A 55 1.19 -17.18 -3.22
CA VAL A 55 0.51 -16.18 -2.37
C VAL A 55 -1.00 -16.38 -2.35
N LEU A 56 -1.62 -16.53 -3.52
CA LEU A 56 -3.08 -16.70 -3.64
C LEU A 56 -3.56 -18.02 -3.04
N ALA A 57 -2.76 -19.08 -3.12
CA ALA A 57 -3.06 -20.34 -2.45
C ALA A 57 -3.02 -20.21 -0.92
N ALA A 58 -2.12 -19.38 -0.40
CA ALA A 58 -1.98 -19.15 1.05
C ALA A 58 -2.98 -18.13 1.60
N ILE A 59 -3.42 -17.17 0.76
CA ILE A 59 -4.28 -16.03 1.15
C ILE A 59 -5.43 -15.93 0.15
N PRO A 60 -6.45 -16.80 0.26
CA PRO A 60 -7.48 -16.92 -0.77
C PRO A 60 -8.59 -15.86 -0.69
N ASP A 61 -8.74 -15.15 0.42
CA ASP A 61 -9.93 -14.34 0.74
C ASP A 61 -9.65 -12.83 0.94
N LEU A 62 -8.39 -12.43 1.11
CA LEU A 62 -8.04 -11.01 1.22
C LEU A 62 -7.63 -10.41 -0.12
N PRO A 63 -7.95 -9.12 -0.37
CA PRO A 63 -7.52 -8.43 -1.59
C PRO A 63 -5.99 -8.32 -1.67
N ILE A 64 -5.45 -8.64 -2.84
CA ILE A 64 -4.01 -8.56 -3.11
C ILE A 64 -3.78 -7.78 -4.39
N SER A 65 -2.91 -6.78 -4.34
CA SER A 65 -2.52 -5.98 -5.51
C SER A 65 -1.19 -6.46 -6.08
N PHE A 66 -1.21 -6.94 -7.33
CA PHE A 66 -0.02 -7.29 -8.12
C PHE A 66 0.22 -6.26 -9.22
N GLU A 67 1.43 -5.74 -9.33
CA GLU A 67 1.77 -4.64 -10.24
C GLU A 67 2.26 -5.18 -11.59
N VAL A 68 1.79 -4.56 -12.68
CA VAL A 68 2.33 -4.78 -14.03
C VAL A 68 3.78 -4.28 -14.12
N ILE A 69 4.57 -4.83 -15.06
CA ILE A 69 6.01 -4.57 -15.14
C ILE A 69 6.38 -3.77 -16.38
N SER A 70 5.65 -3.94 -17.49
CA SER A 70 5.93 -3.27 -18.76
C SER A 70 5.71 -1.76 -18.68
N ASP A 71 6.29 -1.03 -19.63
CA ASP A 71 6.23 0.44 -19.69
C ASP A 71 5.37 0.96 -20.88
N ASP A 72 5.17 0.16 -21.92
CA ASP A 72 4.27 0.52 -23.01
C ASP A 72 2.84 0.00 -22.75
N PHE A 73 1.83 0.80 -23.15
CA PHE A 73 0.44 0.51 -22.80
C PHE A 73 -0.12 -0.77 -23.44
N GLU A 74 0.38 -1.20 -24.59
CA GLU A 74 -0.06 -2.46 -25.21
C GLU A 74 0.41 -3.66 -24.40
N SER A 75 1.65 -3.65 -23.95
CA SER A 75 2.21 -4.69 -23.07
C SER A 75 1.59 -4.65 -21.68
N ILE A 76 1.39 -3.45 -21.09
CA ILE A 76 0.68 -3.28 -19.81
C ILE A 76 -0.73 -3.88 -19.88
N GLU A 77 -1.47 -3.68 -20.97
CA GLU A 77 -2.82 -4.26 -21.12
C GLU A 77 -2.76 -5.79 -21.14
N LYS A 78 -1.81 -6.38 -21.87
CA LYS A 78 -1.64 -7.84 -21.92
C LYS A 78 -1.29 -8.41 -20.54
N GLU A 79 -0.35 -7.79 -19.85
CA GLU A 79 0.03 -8.16 -18.47
C GLU A 79 -1.16 -8.02 -17.52
N ALA A 80 -1.91 -6.91 -17.59
CA ALA A 80 -3.07 -6.67 -16.75
C ALA A 80 -4.13 -7.78 -16.88
N ARG A 81 -4.38 -8.26 -18.11
CA ARG A 81 -5.29 -9.39 -18.36
C ARG A 81 -4.78 -10.70 -17.75
N ILE A 82 -3.49 -10.97 -17.85
CA ILE A 82 -2.88 -12.14 -17.23
C ILE A 82 -2.98 -12.05 -15.71
N VAL A 83 -2.54 -10.94 -15.12
CA VAL A 83 -2.55 -10.71 -13.66
C VAL A 83 -3.98 -10.81 -13.11
N SER A 84 -4.96 -10.21 -13.79
CA SER A 84 -6.36 -10.28 -13.39
C SER A 84 -6.92 -11.71 -13.40
N SER A 85 -6.38 -12.60 -14.23
CA SER A 85 -6.82 -13.99 -14.31
C SER A 85 -6.28 -14.90 -13.21
N TRP A 86 -5.33 -14.42 -12.40
CA TRP A 86 -4.72 -15.23 -11.34
C TRP A 86 -5.67 -15.53 -10.18
N GLY A 87 -6.69 -14.66 -9.91
CA GLY A 87 -7.65 -14.90 -8.85
C GLY A 87 -8.70 -13.80 -8.69
N ASP A 88 -9.84 -14.17 -8.10
CA ASP A 88 -10.96 -13.25 -7.89
C ASP A 88 -10.66 -12.14 -6.85
N ASN A 89 -9.69 -12.33 -5.98
CA ASN A 89 -9.25 -11.35 -4.98
C ASN A 89 -8.08 -10.47 -5.47
N VAL A 90 -7.70 -10.58 -6.75
CA VAL A 90 -6.61 -9.80 -7.34
C VAL A 90 -7.09 -8.42 -7.76
N TYR A 91 -6.30 -7.40 -7.40
CA TYR A 91 -6.34 -6.05 -7.95
C TYR A 91 -5.11 -5.84 -8.82
N VAL A 92 -5.31 -5.54 -10.09
CA VAL A 92 -4.21 -5.23 -11.00
C VAL A 92 -3.68 -3.85 -10.70
N LYS A 93 -2.41 -3.75 -10.31
CA LYS A 93 -1.79 -2.48 -9.97
C LYS A 93 -1.12 -1.86 -11.18
N ILE A 94 -1.57 -0.64 -11.55
CA ILE A 94 -1.15 0.06 -12.77
C ILE A 94 -0.67 1.47 -12.38
N PRO A 95 0.55 1.88 -12.78
CA PRO A 95 1.02 3.25 -12.61
C PRO A 95 0.14 4.27 -13.35
N VAL A 96 -0.07 5.45 -12.76
CA VAL A 96 -0.87 6.53 -13.34
C VAL A 96 -0.29 7.09 -14.64
N THR A 97 1.01 6.92 -14.87
CA THR A 97 1.73 7.22 -16.12
C THR A 97 2.75 6.14 -16.38
N ASN A 98 3.22 6.04 -17.64
CA ASN A 98 4.44 5.29 -17.94
C ASN A 98 5.70 6.11 -17.57
N SER A 99 6.90 5.55 -17.80
CA SER A 99 8.18 6.22 -17.50
C SER A 99 8.45 7.48 -18.33
N LYS A 100 7.72 7.65 -19.45
CA LYS A 100 7.80 8.85 -20.30
C LYS A 100 6.83 9.95 -19.86
N GLY A 101 6.02 9.72 -18.83
CA GLY A 101 5.00 10.65 -18.34
C GLY A 101 3.70 10.64 -19.15
N GLU A 102 3.52 9.69 -20.05
CA GLU A 102 2.27 9.51 -20.80
C GLU A 102 1.20 8.92 -19.87
N SER A 103 -0.02 9.45 -19.94
CA SER A 103 -1.12 9.07 -19.02
C SER A 103 -1.68 7.69 -19.32
N SER A 104 -1.90 6.90 -18.28
CA SER A 104 -2.58 5.60 -18.34
C SER A 104 -4.12 5.71 -18.39
N ALA A 105 -4.68 6.93 -18.45
CA ALA A 105 -6.11 7.18 -18.29
C ALA A 105 -7.00 6.38 -19.27
N ASP A 106 -6.63 6.28 -20.54
CA ASP A 106 -7.43 5.54 -21.52
C ASP A 106 -7.40 4.04 -21.28
N LEU A 107 -6.26 3.51 -20.85
CA LEU A 107 -6.13 2.11 -20.44
C LEU A 107 -6.95 1.83 -19.17
N ILE A 108 -6.88 2.70 -18.16
CA ILE A 108 -7.66 2.58 -16.92
C ILE A 108 -9.16 2.59 -17.23
N ARG A 109 -9.63 3.52 -18.09
CA ARG A 109 -11.03 3.57 -18.53
C ARG A 109 -11.48 2.26 -19.16
N LYS A 110 -10.67 1.73 -20.08
CA LYS A 110 -10.95 0.49 -20.78
C LYS A 110 -11.07 -0.68 -19.81
N LEU A 111 -10.03 -0.93 -19.02
CA LEU A 111 -9.94 -2.09 -18.13
C LEU A 111 -10.97 -2.05 -17.00
N SER A 112 -11.18 -0.88 -16.36
CA SER A 112 -12.21 -0.74 -15.33
C SER A 112 -13.61 -0.88 -15.92
N GLY A 113 -13.85 -0.37 -17.15
CA GLY A 113 -15.10 -0.54 -17.86
C GLY A 113 -15.42 -2.00 -18.24
N GLU A 114 -14.40 -2.83 -18.36
CA GLU A 114 -14.50 -4.28 -18.59
C GLU A 114 -14.67 -5.08 -17.27
N GLY A 115 -14.73 -4.42 -16.11
CA GLY A 115 -14.92 -5.05 -14.79
C GLY A 115 -13.65 -5.51 -14.12
N MET A 116 -12.47 -5.11 -14.61
CA MET A 116 -11.18 -5.46 -13.99
C MET A 116 -10.94 -4.62 -12.73
N LYS A 117 -10.73 -5.27 -11.60
CA LYS A 117 -10.36 -4.59 -10.34
C LYS A 117 -8.97 -3.98 -10.45
N LEU A 118 -8.87 -2.67 -10.22
CA LEU A 118 -7.63 -1.92 -10.41
C LEU A 118 -7.14 -1.28 -9.12
N ASN A 119 -5.82 -1.20 -8.97
CA ASN A 119 -5.15 -0.34 -7.99
C ASN A 119 -4.25 0.64 -8.75
N ILE A 120 -4.71 1.89 -8.90
CA ILE A 120 -3.95 2.91 -9.62
C ILE A 120 -2.91 3.51 -8.70
N THR A 121 -1.65 3.36 -9.09
CA THR A 121 -0.48 3.64 -8.23
C THR A 121 0.39 4.77 -8.75
N ALA A 122 1.44 5.11 -8.00
CA ALA A 122 2.37 6.21 -8.29
C ALA A 122 1.68 7.57 -8.44
N ILE A 123 0.65 7.83 -7.61
CA ILE A 123 -0.08 9.10 -7.60
C ILE A 123 0.53 10.05 -6.56
N TYR A 124 0.84 11.28 -6.98
CA TYR A 124 1.47 12.30 -6.16
C TYR A 124 0.69 13.62 -6.14
N THR A 125 -0.14 13.89 -7.15
CA THR A 125 -0.77 15.20 -7.34
C THR A 125 -2.29 15.11 -7.41
N PRO A 126 -3.01 16.16 -6.97
CA PRO A 126 -4.45 16.24 -7.15
C PRO A 126 -4.91 16.18 -8.61
N ALA A 127 -4.07 16.64 -9.56
CA ALA A 127 -4.37 16.56 -10.98
C ALA A 127 -4.41 15.09 -11.46
N GLN A 128 -3.46 14.27 -11.03
CA GLN A 128 -3.46 12.83 -11.32
C GLN A 128 -4.70 12.13 -10.73
N VAL A 129 -5.06 12.45 -9.47
CA VAL A 129 -6.30 11.93 -8.86
C VAL A 129 -7.52 12.28 -9.69
N ARG A 130 -7.65 13.56 -10.10
CA ARG A 130 -8.79 14.03 -10.92
C ARG A 130 -8.88 13.27 -12.24
N THR A 131 -7.75 13.03 -12.89
CA THR A 131 -7.70 12.26 -14.14
C THR A 131 -8.21 10.84 -13.91
N VAL A 132 -7.72 10.14 -12.87
CA VAL A 132 -8.11 8.77 -12.55
C VAL A 132 -9.59 8.66 -12.20
N VAL A 133 -10.06 9.52 -11.28
CA VAL A 133 -11.47 9.57 -10.86
C VAL A 133 -12.42 9.82 -12.03
N GLY A 134 -12.00 10.61 -13.03
CA GLY A 134 -12.78 10.90 -14.22
C GLY A 134 -12.90 9.76 -15.24
N VAL A 135 -12.18 8.65 -15.04
CA VAL A 135 -12.13 7.53 -16.01
C VAL A 135 -12.48 6.17 -15.40
N LEU A 136 -12.50 6.03 -14.08
CA LEU A 136 -12.89 4.78 -13.41
C LEU A 136 -14.36 4.45 -13.64
N SER A 137 -14.65 3.18 -13.78
CA SER A 137 -16.02 2.66 -13.83
C SER A 137 -16.64 2.67 -12.42
N PRO A 138 -17.88 3.17 -12.25
CA PRO A 138 -18.58 3.14 -10.97
C PRO A 138 -18.94 1.72 -10.49
N GLU A 139 -19.06 0.77 -11.42
CA GLU A 139 -19.48 -0.61 -11.12
C GLU A 139 -18.32 -1.52 -10.71
N THR A 140 -17.06 -1.05 -10.87
CA THR A 140 -15.88 -1.89 -10.69
C THR A 140 -15.08 -1.46 -9.46
N PRO A 141 -14.79 -2.38 -8.50
CA PRO A 141 -13.95 -2.08 -7.38
C PRO A 141 -12.57 -1.58 -7.80
N SER A 142 -12.17 -0.45 -7.24
CA SER A 142 -10.90 0.18 -7.57
C SER A 142 -10.25 0.80 -6.34
N VAL A 143 -8.91 0.91 -6.36
CA VAL A 143 -8.11 1.56 -5.35
C VAL A 143 -7.31 2.69 -5.99
N ILE A 144 -7.28 3.85 -5.36
CA ILE A 144 -6.44 5.00 -5.73
C ILE A 144 -5.34 5.14 -4.68
N SER A 145 -4.10 4.84 -5.05
CA SER A 145 -2.94 4.81 -4.14
C SER A 145 -2.12 6.10 -4.24
N VAL A 146 -2.29 6.99 -3.26
CA VAL A 146 -1.49 8.23 -3.15
C VAL A 146 -0.22 7.96 -2.35
N PHE A 147 0.94 8.30 -2.93
CA PHE A 147 2.27 8.04 -2.34
C PHE A 147 2.64 9.09 -1.28
N ALA A 148 1.79 9.20 -0.25
CA ALA A 148 1.89 10.23 0.78
C ALA A 148 3.26 10.25 1.47
N GLY A 149 3.86 9.11 1.79
CA GLY A 149 5.18 9.07 2.41
C GLY A 149 6.26 9.65 1.50
N ARG A 150 6.25 9.34 0.19
CA ARG A 150 7.21 9.94 -0.75
C ARG A 150 6.96 11.42 -0.98
N ILE A 151 5.71 11.90 -0.92
CA ILE A 151 5.42 13.33 -0.92
C ILE A 151 6.09 13.98 0.29
N GLY A 152 5.93 13.39 1.49
CA GLY A 152 6.58 13.87 2.72
C GLY A 152 8.12 13.93 2.62
N GLU A 153 8.75 12.98 1.93
CA GLU A 153 10.20 12.97 1.69
C GLU A 153 10.69 14.16 0.85
N THR A 154 9.81 14.83 0.10
CA THR A 154 10.15 16.07 -0.61
C THR A 154 10.00 17.33 0.25
N GLY A 155 9.61 17.18 1.53
CA GLY A 155 9.34 18.30 2.43
C GLY A 155 7.94 18.89 2.29
N VAL A 156 7.06 18.26 1.52
CA VAL A 156 5.67 18.71 1.32
C VAL A 156 4.75 17.92 2.26
N ASP A 157 3.85 18.63 2.97
CA ASP A 157 2.81 17.99 3.77
C ASP A 157 1.84 17.23 2.85
N PRO A 158 1.74 15.90 2.96
CA PRO A 158 0.85 15.10 2.12
C PRO A 158 -0.63 15.24 2.48
N MET A 159 -0.96 15.64 3.71
CA MET A 159 -2.33 15.62 4.20
C MET A 159 -3.31 16.47 3.37
N PRO A 160 -2.99 17.71 2.95
CA PRO A 160 -3.86 18.50 2.09
C PRO A 160 -4.14 17.82 0.75
N ILE A 161 -3.14 17.16 0.16
CA ILE A 161 -3.26 16.44 -1.11
C ILE A 161 -4.19 15.23 -0.96
N VAL A 162 -3.99 14.46 0.10
CA VAL A 162 -4.80 13.25 0.39
C VAL A 162 -6.24 13.62 0.75
N ARG A 163 -6.48 14.68 1.53
CA ARG A 163 -7.84 15.18 1.80
C ARG A 163 -8.55 15.59 0.52
N GLN A 164 -7.86 16.30 -0.36
CA GLN A 164 -8.42 16.69 -1.66
C GLN A 164 -8.74 15.45 -2.52
N ALA A 165 -7.91 14.41 -2.48
CA ALA A 165 -8.20 13.14 -3.16
C ALA A 165 -9.47 12.48 -2.59
N ALA A 166 -9.62 12.42 -1.27
CA ALA A 166 -10.81 11.88 -0.61
C ALA A 166 -12.08 12.65 -1.00
N GLU A 167 -11.99 13.99 -1.07
CA GLU A 167 -13.10 14.84 -1.50
C GLU A 167 -13.48 14.58 -2.97
N MET A 168 -12.48 14.45 -3.87
CA MET A 168 -12.73 14.16 -5.28
C MET A 168 -13.49 12.83 -5.45
N ILE A 169 -13.06 11.76 -4.75
CA ILE A 169 -13.73 10.45 -4.81
C ILE A 169 -15.16 10.56 -4.28
N ARG A 170 -15.37 11.24 -3.14
CA ARG A 170 -16.69 11.38 -2.50
C ARG A 170 -17.71 12.11 -3.37
N HIS A 171 -17.27 13.05 -4.21
CA HIS A 171 -18.14 13.81 -5.10
C HIS A 171 -18.40 13.14 -6.45
N GLN A 172 -17.92 11.93 -6.65
CA GLN A 172 -18.17 11.15 -7.85
C GLN A 172 -19.04 9.93 -7.54
N PRO A 173 -19.80 9.42 -8.51
CA PRO A 173 -20.58 8.20 -8.35
C PRO A 173 -19.69 6.95 -8.40
N LEU A 174 -18.71 6.86 -7.48
CA LEU A 174 -17.72 5.78 -7.40
C LEU A 174 -17.84 5.02 -6.07
N PRO A 175 -18.97 4.32 -5.82
CA PRO A 175 -19.22 3.71 -4.49
C PRO A 175 -18.26 2.57 -4.15
N HIS A 176 -17.56 2.02 -5.15
CA HIS A 176 -16.62 0.90 -5.00
C HIS A 176 -15.14 1.32 -5.11
N THR A 177 -14.86 2.65 -5.06
CA THR A 177 -13.48 3.16 -5.13
C THR A 177 -12.97 3.54 -3.75
N GLU A 178 -11.84 2.99 -3.37
CA GLU A 178 -11.19 3.25 -2.09
C GLU A 178 -9.91 4.07 -2.26
N LEU A 179 -9.71 5.04 -1.36
CA LEU A 179 -8.46 5.80 -1.28
C LEU A 179 -7.47 5.08 -0.37
N LEU A 180 -6.25 4.90 -0.84
CA LEU A 180 -5.17 4.25 -0.12
C LEU A 180 -4.00 5.22 0.10
N TRP A 181 -3.56 5.31 1.36
CA TRP A 181 -2.31 5.96 1.74
C TRP A 181 -1.16 4.99 1.52
N ALA A 182 -0.29 5.28 0.55
CA ALA A 182 0.84 4.44 0.20
C ALA A 182 2.18 5.03 0.68
N SER A 183 3.21 4.18 0.67
CA SER A 183 4.58 4.59 1.02
C SER A 183 4.71 5.07 2.47
N THR A 184 4.07 4.37 3.39
CA THR A 184 4.06 4.68 4.83
C THR A 184 5.48 4.70 5.40
N ARG A 185 5.79 5.69 6.25
CA ARG A 185 7.12 5.89 6.85
C ARG A 185 7.15 5.64 8.36
N GLU A 186 6.00 5.81 9.02
CA GLU A 186 5.89 5.66 10.47
C GLU A 186 4.47 5.28 10.89
N VAL A 187 4.33 4.75 12.09
CA VAL A 187 3.04 4.35 12.65
C VAL A 187 2.03 5.51 12.73
N TYR A 188 2.51 6.74 12.96
CA TYR A 188 1.63 7.92 13.05
C TYR A 188 0.87 8.21 11.75
N ASN A 189 1.40 7.75 10.61
CA ASN A 189 0.70 7.90 9.32
C ASN A 189 -0.68 7.22 9.29
N ILE A 190 -0.95 6.22 10.15
CA ILE A 190 -2.29 5.61 10.29
C ILE A 190 -3.31 6.67 10.69
N PHE A 191 -2.97 7.49 11.67
CA PHE A 191 -3.86 8.53 12.20
C PHE A 191 -4.04 9.66 11.17
N GLN A 192 -2.96 10.05 10.48
CA GLN A 192 -3.01 11.02 9.39
C GLN A 192 -3.87 10.52 8.21
N ALA A 193 -3.68 9.28 7.77
CA ALA A 193 -4.45 8.67 6.70
C ALA A 193 -5.95 8.63 7.03
N ARG A 194 -6.30 8.19 8.25
CA ARG A 194 -7.67 8.17 8.74
C ARG A 194 -8.28 9.58 8.80
N GLU A 195 -7.55 10.56 9.32
CA GLU A 195 -8.00 11.96 9.40
C GLU A 195 -8.25 12.55 8.01
N CYS A 196 -7.44 12.15 7.02
CA CYS A 196 -7.61 12.58 5.63
C CYS A 196 -8.77 11.89 4.89
N GLY A 197 -9.40 10.88 5.51
CA GLY A 197 -10.50 10.12 4.90
C GLY A 197 -10.05 8.97 4.01
N CYS A 198 -8.82 8.45 4.20
CA CYS A 198 -8.40 7.21 3.54
C CYS A 198 -9.20 6.02 4.07
N HIS A 199 -9.48 5.09 3.16
CA HIS A 199 -10.11 3.80 3.47
C HIS A 199 -9.07 2.76 3.87
N ILE A 200 -7.87 2.87 3.28
CA ILE A 200 -6.78 1.91 3.40
C ILE A 200 -5.45 2.64 3.66
N ILE A 201 -4.58 2.03 4.46
CA ILE A 201 -3.15 2.37 4.52
C ILE A 201 -2.34 1.09 4.28
N THR A 202 -1.32 1.16 3.41
CA THR A 202 -0.41 0.02 3.21
C THR A 202 0.95 0.29 3.86
N MET A 203 1.48 -0.71 4.57
CA MET A 203 2.62 -0.58 5.45
C MET A 203 3.62 -1.70 5.23
N ALA A 204 4.90 -1.34 5.10
CA ALA A 204 5.98 -2.33 5.08
C ALA A 204 6.12 -3.02 6.45
N GLN A 205 6.72 -4.21 6.44
CA GLN A 205 6.79 -5.08 7.62
C GLN A 205 7.46 -4.44 8.82
N ASP A 206 8.51 -3.65 8.61
CA ASP A 206 9.21 -2.95 9.69
C ASP A 206 8.33 -1.95 10.44
N ILE A 207 7.30 -1.41 9.77
CA ILE A 207 6.32 -0.50 10.36
C ILE A 207 5.18 -1.30 11.01
N LEU A 208 4.71 -2.38 10.37
CA LEU A 208 3.71 -3.28 10.95
C LEU A 208 4.18 -3.83 12.30
N ASN A 209 5.44 -4.20 12.42
CA ASN A 209 6.04 -4.70 13.67
C ASN A 209 6.04 -3.66 14.81
N LYS A 210 5.83 -2.37 14.50
CA LYS A 210 5.73 -1.29 15.50
C LYS A 210 4.31 -1.00 15.97
N LEU A 211 3.29 -1.67 15.42
CA LEU A 211 1.88 -1.42 15.79
C LEU A 211 1.62 -1.65 17.28
N ASP A 212 2.33 -2.57 17.91
CA ASP A 212 2.21 -2.85 19.34
C ASP A 212 2.64 -1.67 20.23
N SER A 213 3.44 -0.74 19.70
CA SER A 213 3.85 0.47 20.42
C SER A 213 2.74 1.51 20.59
N ILE A 214 1.64 1.39 19.81
CA ILE A 214 0.52 2.34 19.88
C ILE A 214 -0.07 2.35 21.29
N GLY A 215 -0.13 3.55 21.90
CA GLY A 215 -0.69 3.75 23.25
C GLY A 215 0.32 3.51 24.38
N THR A 216 1.58 3.20 24.08
CA THR A 216 2.65 3.19 25.09
C THR A 216 2.88 4.61 25.59
N SER A 217 2.98 4.79 26.93
CA SER A 217 3.24 6.12 27.48
C SER A 217 4.64 6.63 27.13
N LEU A 218 4.78 7.94 26.94
CA LEU A 218 6.07 8.53 26.56
C LEU A 218 7.12 8.35 27.65
N GLU A 219 6.72 8.29 28.91
CA GLU A 219 7.63 7.99 30.04
C GLU A 219 8.20 6.58 29.91
N ARG A 220 7.37 5.61 29.52
CA ARG A 220 7.83 4.24 29.27
C ARG A 220 8.78 4.18 28.09
N VAL A 221 8.47 4.84 26.99
CA VAL A 221 9.36 4.93 25.81
C VAL A 221 10.69 5.55 26.18
N SER A 222 10.68 6.62 27.00
CA SER A 222 11.90 7.28 27.49
C SER A 222 12.76 6.30 28.32
N MET A 223 12.15 5.60 29.29
CA MET A 223 12.89 4.64 30.12
C MET A 223 13.49 3.49 29.28
N ASP A 224 12.72 2.95 28.34
CA ASP A 224 13.18 1.86 27.47
C ASP A 224 14.34 2.34 26.58
N THR A 225 14.31 3.58 26.10
CA THR A 225 15.40 4.20 25.32
C THR A 225 16.67 4.33 26.17
N VAL A 226 16.56 4.85 27.39
CA VAL A 226 17.70 4.98 28.32
C VAL A 226 18.33 3.61 28.61
N LYS A 227 17.49 2.61 28.88
CA LYS A 227 17.94 1.24 29.11
C LYS A 227 18.66 0.66 27.88
N TYR A 228 18.09 0.85 26.70
CA TYR A 228 18.70 0.40 25.45
C TYR A 228 20.09 1.00 25.23
N PHE A 229 20.26 2.31 25.43
CA PHE A 229 21.56 2.97 25.29
C PHE A 229 22.58 2.50 26.33
N TYR A 230 22.13 2.31 27.58
CA TYR A 230 22.99 1.74 28.63
C TYR A 230 23.47 0.33 28.25
N ASP A 231 22.55 -0.55 27.80
CA ASP A 231 22.88 -1.91 27.38
C ASP A 231 23.85 -1.92 26.18
N CYS A 232 23.68 -1.00 25.22
CA CYS A 232 24.61 -0.81 24.11
C CYS A 232 26.00 -0.40 24.60
N ALA A 233 26.11 0.57 25.52
CA ALA A 233 27.38 1.01 26.07
C ALA A 233 28.10 -0.12 26.82
N VAL A 234 27.36 -0.88 27.61
CA VAL A 234 27.92 -2.04 28.34
C VAL A 234 28.45 -3.11 27.37
N ARG A 235 27.68 -3.46 26.33
CA ARG A 235 28.13 -4.44 25.33
C ARG A 235 29.31 -3.98 24.51
N SER A 236 29.42 -2.69 24.23
CA SER A 236 30.52 -2.10 23.47
C SER A 236 31.82 -1.93 24.32
N GLY A 237 31.72 -2.10 25.65
CA GLY A 237 32.86 -1.90 26.55
C GLY A 237 33.36 -0.47 26.64
N PHE A 238 32.55 0.52 26.22
CA PHE A 238 32.93 1.94 26.31
C PHE A 238 33.12 2.37 27.75
N LYS A 239 34.23 3.06 28.01
CA LYS A 239 34.56 3.68 29.29
C LYS A 239 35.02 5.11 29.07
N ILE A 240 34.54 6.03 29.90
CA ILE A 240 34.97 7.42 29.92
C ILE A 240 35.86 7.68 31.15
N ILE A 241 35.61 6.95 32.24
CA ILE A 241 36.32 6.98 33.50
C ILE A 241 36.75 5.57 33.91
#